data_da0533ab4eced872ce17f0991dce2784
#
_entry.id   da0533ab4eced872ce17f0991dce2784
#
_cell.length_a   1.000
_cell.length_b   1.000
_cell.length_c   1.000
_cell.angle_alpha   90.00
_cell.angle_beta   90.00
_cell.angle_gamma   90.00
#
_symmetry.space_group_name_H-M   'P 1'
#
loop_
_entity.id
_entity.type
_entity.pdbx_description
1 polymer ?
#
loop_
_entity_poly.entity_id
_entity_poly.type
_entity_poly.pdbx_seq_one_letter_code
_entity_poly.pdbx_strand_id
1 'polypeptide(L)'
;MKKLAFITLFLPIIGLGQIQLFELDSSIKIVATLDPSNTIGLKLNDVEMKSIINLRKDSFLLNVPFFGLNIILNLEKYQPYSDKVLTRIKTIDGDKDIMIAPELLSYKLMYNGNSIGILNFVNNQINATFLIDNKQYEISKYKNEYVIFDVNNSINQSNFSCGVNEKTNSTTNEIPNIDISA
;
A
#
# COMPACT_ATOMS: atom_id res chain seq x y z
N MET A 1 17.78 -55.26 -30.81
CA MET A 1 18.21 -53.90 -30.44
C MET A 1 16.97 -53.04 -30.16
N LYS A 2 16.62 -52.84 -28.88
CA LYS A 2 15.45 -52.04 -28.45
C LYS A 2 15.87 -50.57 -28.37
N LYS A 3 15.33 -49.71 -29.25
CA LYS A 3 15.55 -48.30 -29.21
C LYS A 3 14.69 -47.71 -28.06
N LEU A 4 15.35 -47.31 -26.98
CA LEU A 4 14.72 -46.61 -25.88
C LEU A 4 14.50 -45.15 -26.33
N ALA A 5 13.25 -44.80 -26.63
CA ALA A 5 12.88 -43.40 -26.92
C ALA A 5 12.84 -42.64 -25.59
N PHE A 6 13.80 -41.75 -25.36
CA PHE A 6 13.80 -40.80 -24.26
C PHE A 6 12.76 -39.70 -24.59
N ILE A 7 11.56 -39.84 -24.05
CA ILE A 7 10.56 -38.80 -24.09
C ILE A 7 10.94 -37.79 -22.97
N THR A 8 11.66 -36.74 -23.33
CA THR A 8 11.93 -35.61 -22.45
C THR A 8 10.61 -34.88 -22.25
N LEU A 9 9.97 -35.13 -21.13
CA LEU A 9 8.78 -34.45 -20.72
C LEU A 9 9.19 -32.99 -20.37
N PHE A 10 9.03 -32.08 -21.32
CA PHE A 10 9.08 -30.63 -21.07
C PHE A 10 7.85 -30.27 -20.24
N LEU A 11 7.95 -30.42 -18.93
CA LEU A 11 7.01 -29.76 -18.05
C LEU A 11 7.23 -28.24 -18.23
N PRO A 12 6.22 -27.47 -18.66
CA PRO A 12 6.31 -26.03 -18.59
C PRO A 12 6.48 -25.68 -17.10
N ILE A 13 7.68 -25.26 -16.73
CA ILE A 13 7.89 -24.59 -15.45
C ILE A 13 7.06 -23.32 -15.58
N ILE A 14 5.82 -23.37 -15.07
CA ILE A 14 5.04 -22.17 -14.81
C ILE A 14 5.80 -21.48 -13.68
N GLY A 15 6.87 -20.77 -14.04
CA GLY A 15 7.50 -19.85 -13.16
C GLY A 15 6.40 -18.87 -12.76
N LEU A 16 6.00 -18.90 -11.50
CA LEU A 16 5.23 -17.79 -10.91
C LEU A 16 6.11 -16.57 -11.11
N GLY A 17 5.89 -15.89 -12.26
CA GLY A 17 6.73 -14.77 -12.68
C GLY A 17 6.64 -13.70 -11.60
N GLN A 18 7.76 -13.46 -10.92
CA GLN A 18 7.87 -12.34 -10.01
C GLN A 18 7.75 -11.07 -10.84
N ILE A 19 6.90 -10.15 -10.40
CA ILE A 19 6.75 -8.86 -11.04
C ILE A 19 7.83 -7.92 -10.49
N GLN A 20 8.60 -7.33 -11.39
CA GLN A 20 9.59 -6.31 -11.08
C GLN A 20 8.94 -4.93 -11.31
N LEU A 21 8.20 -4.48 -10.31
CA LEU A 21 7.51 -3.18 -10.37
C LEU A 21 8.46 -2.02 -10.09
N PHE A 22 9.48 -2.26 -9.25
CA PHE A 22 10.46 -1.28 -8.86
C PHE A 22 11.89 -1.78 -9.10
N GLU A 23 12.75 -0.90 -9.55
CA GLU A 23 14.19 -1.08 -9.62
C GLU A 23 14.86 -0.11 -8.65
N LEU A 24 16.02 -0.49 -8.09
CA LEU A 24 16.81 0.43 -7.28
C LEU A 24 17.33 1.56 -8.15
N ASP A 25 17.14 2.80 -7.72
CA ASP A 25 17.70 3.97 -8.38
C ASP A 25 18.58 4.77 -7.41
N SER A 26 19.88 4.56 -7.51
CA SER A 26 20.88 5.29 -6.70
C SER A 26 21.13 6.72 -7.18
N SER A 27 20.59 7.13 -8.33
CA SER A 27 20.76 8.49 -8.88
C SER A 27 19.78 9.49 -8.26
N ILE A 28 18.74 9.00 -7.59
CA ILE A 28 17.73 9.85 -6.94
C ILE A 28 18.40 10.64 -5.82
N LYS A 29 18.42 11.96 -5.96
CA LYS A 29 18.82 12.86 -4.90
C LYS A 29 17.74 12.90 -3.85
N ILE A 30 17.98 12.18 -2.76
CA ILE A 30 17.07 12.15 -1.61
C ILE A 30 16.86 13.58 -1.12
N VAL A 31 15.60 13.96 -1.00
CA VAL A 31 15.21 15.32 -0.64
C VAL A 31 15.58 15.60 0.81
N ALA A 32 15.92 16.85 1.09
CA ALA A 32 16.37 17.33 2.40
C ALA A 32 15.43 17.03 3.58
N THR A 33 14.21 16.57 3.30
CA THR A 33 13.21 16.21 4.33
C THR A 33 13.25 14.72 4.73
N LEU A 34 13.99 13.88 4.00
CA LEU A 34 14.13 12.46 4.28
C LEU A 34 15.59 12.17 4.66
N ASP A 35 15.76 11.31 5.65
CA ASP A 35 17.11 10.87 6.05
C ASP A 35 17.68 9.94 4.97
N PRO A 36 18.82 10.31 4.34
CA PRO A 36 19.42 9.49 3.30
C PRO A 36 19.80 8.08 3.75
N SER A 37 20.12 7.89 5.03
CA SER A 37 20.49 6.58 5.57
C SER A 37 19.29 5.63 5.70
N ASN A 38 18.09 6.18 5.74
CA ASN A 38 16.85 5.44 5.93
C ASN A 38 15.87 5.58 4.73
N THR A 39 16.43 5.96 3.58
CA THR A 39 15.64 6.16 2.34
C THR A 39 16.39 5.57 1.15
N ILE A 40 15.68 4.90 0.28
CA ILE A 40 16.18 4.43 -1.01
C ILE A 40 15.29 4.93 -2.14
N GLY A 41 15.93 5.30 -3.25
CA GLY A 41 15.26 5.68 -4.47
C GLY A 41 14.79 4.46 -5.25
N LEU A 42 13.64 4.56 -5.87
CA LEU A 42 13.03 3.52 -6.67
C LEU A 42 12.63 4.07 -8.04
N LYS A 43 13.01 3.36 -9.10
CA LYS A 43 12.53 3.59 -10.45
C LYS A 43 11.33 2.71 -10.72
N LEU A 44 10.21 3.32 -11.08
CA LEU A 44 8.98 2.60 -11.40
C LEU A 44 9.05 2.00 -12.82
N ASN A 45 8.59 0.77 -12.96
CA ASN A 45 8.31 0.15 -14.24
C ASN A 45 6.84 0.43 -14.64
N ASP A 46 6.64 1.46 -15.45
CA ASP A 46 5.31 1.89 -15.88
C ASP A 46 4.55 0.82 -16.69
N VAL A 47 5.26 -0.04 -17.40
CA VAL A 47 4.65 -1.13 -18.18
C VAL A 47 4.03 -2.16 -17.26
N GLU A 48 4.79 -2.58 -16.25
CA GLU A 48 4.31 -3.53 -15.24
C GLU A 48 3.18 -2.92 -14.41
N MET A 49 3.28 -1.65 -14.02
CA MET A 49 2.21 -0.98 -13.30
C MET A 49 0.90 -0.98 -14.10
N LYS A 50 0.95 -0.60 -15.37
CA LYS A 50 -0.23 -0.61 -16.25
C LYS A 50 -0.78 -2.02 -16.42
N SER A 51 0.08 -3.02 -16.53
CA SER A 51 -0.31 -4.43 -16.62
C SER A 51 -1.08 -4.87 -15.36
N ILE A 52 -0.59 -4.53 -14.17
CA ILE A 52 -1.26 -4.85 -12.90
C ILE A 52 -2.63 -4.19 -12.83
N ILE A 53 -2.72 -2.90 -13.15
CA ILE A 53 -3.97 -2.13 -13.10
C ILE A 53 -5.00 -2.69 -14.07
N ASN A 54 -4.59 -3.03 -15.31
CA ASN A 54 -5.49 -3.53 -16.34
C ASN A 54 -5.97 -4.95 -16.07
N LEU A 55 -5.06 -5.84 -15.65
CA LEU A 55 -5.38 -7.24 -15.42
C LEU A 55 -6.08 -7.49 -14.09
N ARG A 56 -5.95 -6.56 -13.12
CA ARG A 56 -6.54 -6.65 -11.77
C ARG A 56 -6.37 -8.03 -11.14
N LYS A 57 -5.16 -8.61 -11.27
CA LYS A 57 -4.84 -9.96 -10.78
C LYS A 57 -5.26 -10.11 -9.31
N ASP A 58 -5.77 -11.29 -8.96
CA ASP A 58 -6.18 -11.55 -7.57
C ASP A 58 -4.97 -11.72 -6.64
N SER A 59 -3.87 -12.25 -7.17
CA SER A 59 -2.60 -12.34 -6.44
C SER A 59 -1.40 -12.36 -7.37
N PHE A 60 -0.24 -11.91 -6.88
CA PHE A 60 1.05 -12.02 -7.57
C PHE A 60 2.21 -11.81 -6.61
N LEU A 61 3.41 -12.23 -7.03
CA LEU A 61 4.65 -12.00 -6.30
C LEU A 61 5.31 -10.71 -6.80
N LEU A 62 5.63 -9.81 -5.89
CA LEU A 62 6.30 -8.56 -6.13
C LEU A 62 7.72 -8.60 -5.54
N ASN A 63 8.72 -8.34 -6.38
CA ASN A 63 10.08 -8.16 -5.94
C ASN A 63 10.32 -6.67 -5.68
N VAL A 64 10.74 -6.33 -4.46
CA VAL A 64 10.98 -4.94 -4.03
C VAL A 64 12.41 -4.78 -3.55
N PRO A 65 13.20 -3.85 -4.12
CA PRO A 65 14.48 -3.44 -3.53
C PRO A 65 14.27 -2.88 -2.13
N PHE A 66 15.03 -3.37 -1.15
CA PHE A 66 14.85 -3.00 0.24
C PHE A 66 16.19 -2.98 0.99
N PHE A 67 16.75 -1.81 1.21
CA PHE A 67 17.99 -1.55 2.01
C PHE A 67 19.13 -2.55 1.77
N GLY A 68 19.55 -2.67 0.51
CA GLY A 68 20.65 -3.55 0.09
C GLY A 68 20.25 -5.01 -0.14
N LEU A 69 19.00 -5.36 0.04
CA LEU A 69 18.41 -6.67 -0.21
C LEU A 69 17.26 -6.54 -1.22
N ASN A 70 16.75 -7.68 -1.67
CA ASN A 70 15.47 -7.76 -2.35
C ASN A 70 14.52 -8.58 -1.48
N ILE A 71 13.33 -8.05 -1.25
CA ILE A 71 12.27 -8.78 -0.56
C ILE A 71 11.20 -9.20 -1.55
N ILE A 72 10.67 -10.40 -1.36
CA ILE A 72 9.56 -10.92 -2.17
C ILE A 72 8.30 -10.83 -1.31
N LEU A 73 7.35 -10.02 -1.79
CA LEU A 73 6.05 -9.84 -1.15
C LEU A 73 5.01 -10.60 -1.98
N ASN A 74 4.15 -11.38 -1.33
CA ASN A 74 2.95 -11.88 -1.97
C ASN A 74 1.85 -10.83 -1.82
N LEU A 75 1.29 -10.40 -2.94
CA LEU A 75 0.20 -9.44 -2.99
C LEU A 75 -1.11 -10.18 -3.19
N GLU A 76 -2.07 -9.92 -2.33
CA GLU A 76 -3.42 -10.47 -2.39
C GLU A 76 -4.41 -9.32 -2.52
N LYS A 77 -5.21 -9.36 -3.58
CA LYS A 77 -6.20 -8.31 -3.84
C LYS A 77 -7.11 -8.12 -2.64
N TYR A 78 -7.27 -6.88 -2.27
CA TYR A 78 -8.07 -6.47 -1.13
C TYR A 78 -9.05 -5.39 -1.55
N GLN A 79 -10.32 -5.59 -1.22
CA GLN A 79 -11.36 -4.59 -1.46
C GLN A 79 -11.78 -3.98 -0.13
N PRO A 80 -11.28 -2.77 0.21
CA PRO A 80 -11.56 -2.14 1.50
C PRO A 80 -12.99 -1.63 1.61
N TYR A 81 -13.71 -1.55 0.48
CA TYR A 81 -15.07 -1.03 0.42
C TYR A 81 -16.03 -2.08 -0.14
N SER A 82 -17.29 -2.03 0.31
CA SER A 82 -18.37 -2.75 -0.35
C SER A 82 -18.60 -2.18 -1.76
N ASP A 83 -19.00 -3.01 -2.71
CA ASP A 83 -19.37 -2.60 -4.08
C ASP A 83 -20.50 -1.56 -4.12
N LYS A 84 -21.15 -1.31 -2.99
CA LYS A 84 -22.30 -0.42 -2.83
C LYS A 84 -22.00 0.76 -1.91
N VAL A 85 -20.79 1.31 -1.95
CA VAL A 85 -20.50 2.52 -1.18
C VAL A 85 -21.24 3.70 -1.80
N LEU A 86 -22.22 4.20 -1.06
CA LEU A 86 -22.88 5.47 -1.37
C LEU A 86 -22.09 6.60 -0.70
N THR A 87 -21.61 7.52 -1.50
CA THR A 87 -21.00 8.75 -0.99
C THR A 87 -22.04 9.86 -1.05
N ARG A 88 -22.36 10.43 0.11
CA ARG A 88 -23.25 11.57 0.18
C ARG A 88 -22.47 12.86 0.01
N ILE A 89 -22.83 13.63 -1.02
CA ILE A 89 -22.21 14.92 -1.30
C ILE A 89 -23.24 16.01 -1.00
N LYS A 90 -22.85 17.00 -0.19
CA LYS A 90 -23.64 18.21 -0.02
C LYS A 90 -23.45 19.11 -1.23
N THR A 91 -24.53 19.46 -1.90
CA THR A 91 -24.55 20.42 -2.99
C THR A 91 -25.43 21.61 -2.63
N ILE A 92 -25.40 22.68 -3.44
CA ILE A 92 -26.26 23.86 -3.27
C ILE A 92 -27.74 23.48 -3.35
N ASP A 93 -28.07 22.44 -4.14
CA ASP A 93 -29.42 21.94 -4.36
C ASP A 93 -29.86 20.87 -3.36
N GLY A 94 -29.07 20.63 -2.31
CA GLY A 94 -29.32 19.59 -1.31
C GLY A 94 -28.33 18.40 -1.39
N ASP A 95 -28.59 17.41 -0.56
CA ASP A 95 -27.74 16.22 -0.49
C ASP A 95 -28.01 15.30 -1.69
N LYS A 96 -26.94 14.85 -2.35
CA LYS A 96 -27.01 13.85 -3.43
C LYS A 96 -26.19 12.63 -3.05
N ASP A 97 -26.81 11.46 -3.17
CA ASP A 97 -26.13 10.18 -3.02
C ASP A 97 -25.52 9.81 -4.38
N ILE A 98 -24.19 9.74 -4.45
CA ILE A 98 -23.47 9.35 -5.65
C ILE A 98 -22.79 8.01 -5.38
N MET A 99 -23.00 7.06 -6.28
CA MET A 99 -22.24 5.81 -6.26
C MET A 99 -20.89 6.10 -6.88
N ILE A 100 -19.89 6.37 -6.07
CA ILE A 100 -18.51 6.49 -6.51
C ILE A 100 -17.87 5.13 -6.30
N ALA A 101 -17.62 4.40 -7.38
CA ALA A 101 -16.63 3.33 -7.35
C ALA A 101 -15.26 4.02 -7.38
N PRO A 102 -14.53 4.08 -6.27
CA PRO A 102 -13.19 4.67 -6.32
C PRO A 102 -12.34 3.84 -7.29
N GLU A 103 -11.60 4.50 -8.17
CA GLU A 103 -10.58 3.86 -9.00
C GLU A 103 -9.38 3.42 -8.12
N LEU A 104 -9.71 2.71 -7.06
CA LEU A 104 -8.77 2.20 -6.08
C LEU A 104 -8.58 0.70 -6.31
N LEU A 105 -7.36 0.31 -6.60
CA LEU A 105 -6.96 -1.09 -6.61
C LEU A 105 -6.01 -1.31 -5.44
N SER A 106 -6.43 -2.10 -4.46
CA SER A 106 -5.68 -2.35 -3.24
C SER A 106 -5.25 -3.81 -3.12
N TYR A 107 -4.08 -4.01 -2.53
CA TYR A 107 -3.52 -5.32 -2.22
C TYR A 107 -3.02 -5.37 -0.78
N LYS A 108 -3.29 -6.46 -0.09
CA LYS A 108 -2.59 -6.81 1.14
C LYS A 108 -1.18 -7.25 0.79
N LEU A 109 -0.20 -6.76 1.52
CA LEU A 109 1.19 -7.17 1.43
C LEU A 109 1.42 -8.30 2.42
N MET A 110 1.78 -9.48 1.91
CA MET A 110 2.09 -10.66 2.71
C MET A 110 3.58 -10.93 2.66
N TYR A 111 4.20 -11.11 3.81
CA TYR A 111 5.61 -11.48 3.95
C TYR A 111 5.75 -12.61 4.98
N ASN A 112 6.41 -13.70 4.58
CA ASN A 112 6.55 -14.89 5.42
C ASN A 112 5.20 -15.40 6.01
N GLY A 113 4.14 -15.33 5.19
CA GLY A 113 2.79 -15.79 5.59
C GLY A 113 1.99 -14.81 6.46
N ASN A 114 2.57 -13.67 6.82
CA ASN A 114 1.89 -12.65 7.64
C ASN A 114 1.51 -11.45 6.79
N SER A 115 0.34 -10.85 7.07
CA SER A 115 -0.04 -9.56 6.50
C SER A 115 0.75 -8.46 7.17
N ILE A 116 1.56 -7.75 6.40
CA ILE A 116 2.45 -6.70 6.91
C ILE A 116 2.00 -5.29 6.52
N GLY A 117 1.06 -5.15 5.59
CA GLY A 117 0.64 -3.83 5.14
C GLY A 117 -0.28 -3.86 3.93
N ILE A 118 -0.38 -2.71 3.27
CA ILE A 118 -1.26 -2.48 2.12
C ILE A 118 -0.49 -1.72 1.03
N LEU A 119 -0.72 -2.09 -0.22
CA LEU A 119 -0.29 -1.36 -1.40
C LEU A 119 -1.53 -0.93 -2.20
N ASN A 120 -1.57 0.33 -2.57
CA ASN A 120 -2.67 0.94 -3.31
C ASN A 120 -2.21 1.51 -4.64
N PHE A 121 -3.01 1.29 -5.67
CA PHE A 121 -2.94 2.01 -6.94
C PHE A 121 -4.09 3.00 -7.00
N VAL A 122 -3.77 4.29 -7.04
CA VAL A 122 -4.74 5.39 -7.07
C VAL A 122 -4.28 6.41 -8.10
N ASN A 123 -5.13 6.74 -9.07
CA ASN A 123 -4.81 7.75 -10.09
C ASN A 123 -3.45 7.52 -10.78
N ASN A 124 -3.15 6.28 -11.14
CA ASN A 124 -1.87 5.87 -11.71
C ASN A 124 -0.65 6.19 -10.81
N GLN A 125 -0.85 6.22 -9.53
CA GLN A 125 0.21 6.32 -8.53
C GLN A 125 0.16 5.12 -7.59
N ILE A 126 1.30 4.81 -6.99
CA ILE A 126 1.46 3.73 -6.04
C ILE A 126 1.75 4.33 -4.68
N ASN A 127 1.04 3.86 -3.67
CA ASN A 127 1.34 4.14 -2.27
C ASN A 127 1.30 2.82 -1.52
N ALA A 128 2.30 2.57 -0.68
CA ALA A 128 2.31 1.40 0.18
C ALA A 128 2.76 1.78 1.59
N THR A 129 2.16 1.16 2.58
CA THR A 129 2.57 1.25 3.97
C THR A 129 2.67 -0.16 4.53
N PHE A 130 3.79 -0.50 5.16
CA PHE A 130 4.02 -1.84 5.68
C PHE A 130 5.00 -1.87 6.86
N LEU A 131 4.96 -2.96 7.61
CA LEU A 131 5.78 -3.20 8.80
C LEU A 131 6.75 -4.34 8.53
N ILE A 132 8.06 -4.10 8.76
CA ILE A 132 9.10 -5.13 8.80
C ILE A 132 9.94 -4.88 10.05
N ASP A 133 10.17 -5.91 10.85
CA ASP A 133 10.97 -5.86 12.09
C ASP A 133 10.53 -4.73 13.03
N ASN A 134 9.23 -4.55 13.23
CA ASN A 134 8.60 -3.50 14.03
C ASN A 134 8.89 -2.06 13.58
N LYS A 135 9.40 -1.88 12.36
CA LYS A 135 9.58 -0.59 11.73
C LYS A 135 8.54 -0.39 10.65
N GLN A 136 8.00 0.82 10.58
CA GLN A 136 7.05 1.20 9.55
C GLN A 136 7.77 1.82 8.37
N TYR A 137 7.49 1.27 7.19
CA TYR A 137 8.01 1.76 5.92
C TYR A 137 6.89 2.25 5.03
N GLU A 138 7.22 3.22 4.20
CA GLU A 138 6.30 3.75 3.19
C GLU A 138 6.98 3.78 1.82
N ILE A 139 6.22 3.38 0.79
CA ILE A 139 6.56 3.64 -0.61
C ILE A 139 5.63 4.73 -1.08
N SER A 140 6.19 5.86 -1.50
CA SER A 140 5.40 6.96 -2.04
C SER A 140 6.14 7.70 -3.15
N LYS A 141 5.35 8.44 -3.95
CA LYS A 141 5.91 9.29 -4.99
C LYS A 141 6.26 10.65 -4.40
N TYR A 142 7.56 10.96 -4.42
CA TYR A 142 8.06 12.27 -4.02
C TYR A 142 8.50 13.06 -5.25
N LYS A 143 7.84 14.17 -5.55
CA LYS A 143 7.96 14.89 -6.83
C LYS A 143 7.62 13.96 -8.00
N ASN A 144 8.62 13.53 -8.78
CA ASN A 144 8.43 12.63 -9.92
C ASN A 144 9.07 11.25 -9.70
N GLU A 145 9.62 10.99 -8.53
CA GLU A 145 10.38 9.81 -8.21
C GLU A 145 9.73 9.03 -7.06
N TYR A 146 9.88 7.72 -7.06
CA TYR A 146 9.43 6.90 -5.95
C TYR A 146 10.54 6.72 -4.94
N VAL A 147 10.18 6.67 -3.67
CA VAL A 147 11.08 6.40 -2.57
C VAL A 147 10.46 5.39 -1.61
N ILE A 148 11.32 4.61 -0.97
CA ILE A 148 10.96 3.82 0.21
C ILE A 148 11.73 4.39 1.39
N PHE A 149 11.06 4.64 2.50
CA PHE A 149 11.68 5.22 3.68
C PHE A 149 11.09 4.70 4.99
N ASP A 150 11.88 4.72 6.04
CA ASP A 150 11.44 4.44 7.42
C ASP A 150 10.69 5.67 7.97
N VAL A 151 9.40 5.51 8.24
CA VAL A 151 8.51 6.60 8.68
C VAL A 151 8.95 7.20 10.01
N ASN A 152 9.50 6.40 10.92
CA ASN A 152 9.90 6.85 12.24
C ASN A 152 11.19 7.72 12.22
N ASN A 153 11.95 7.63 11.15
CA ASN A 153 13.21 8.35 10.96
C ASN A 153 13.11 9.46 9.91
N SER A 154 11.91 9.85 9.51
CA SER A 154 11.73 11.02 8.65
C SER A 154 12.06 12.31 9.42
N ILE A 155 12.91 13.16 8.85
CA ILE A 155 13.39 14.42 9.49
C ILE A 155 12.24 15.40 9.75
N ASN A 156 11.17 15.32 8.96
CA ASN A 156 9.94 16.06 9.17
C ASN A 156 8.82 15.08 9.54
N GLN A 157 8.81 14.66 10.78
CA GLN A 157 7.53 14.31 11.40
C GLN A 157 6.73 15.62 11.40
N SER A 158 5.94 15.85 10.33
CA SER A 158 4.85 16.79 10.45
C SER A 158 4.07 16.31 11.67
N ASN A 159 4.06 17.09 12.74
CA ASN A 159 3.14 16.92 13.85
C ASN A 159 1.72 17.08 13.27
N PHE A 160 1.29 16.10 12.50
CA PHE A 160 -0.09 15.94 12.11
C PHE A 160 -0.79 15.44 13.37
N SER A 161 -0.96 16.34 14.30
CA SER A 161 -1.94 16.17 15.34
C SER A 161 -3.29 16.26 14.60
N CYS A 162 -4.00 15.14 14.48
CA CYS A 162 -5.43 15.19 14.25
C CYS A 162 -5.95 16.24 15.21
N GLY A 163 -6.62 17.31 14.69
CA GLY A 163 -7.04 18.45 15.48
C GLY A 163 -8.16 18.20 16.52
N VAL A 164 -8.17 17.01 17.08
CA VAL A 164 -8.82 16.69 18.33
C VAL A 164 -7.84 17.05 19.43
N ASN A 165 -7.72 18.35 19.70
CA ASN A 165 -7.26 18.77 21.00
C ASN A 165 -8.31 18.29 22.00
N GLU A 166 -8.11 17.12 22.57
CA GLU A 166 -8.74 16.77 23.83
C GLU A 166 -8.28 17.84 24.85
N LYS A 167 -9.02 18.95 24.92
CA LYS A 167 -9.03 19.71 26.14
C LYS A 167 -9.59 18.75 27.20
N THR A 168 -8.71 18.14 27.93
CA THR A 168 -9.04 17.50 29.21
C THR A 168 -9.50 18.60 30.17
N ASN A 169 -10.69 19.14 29.92
CA ASN A 169 -11.45 19.78 30.97
C ASN A 169 -12.03 18.61 31.77
N SER A 170 -11.36 18.28 32.84
CA SER A 170 -11.90 17.51 33.94
C SER A 170 -13.05 18.29 34.59
N THR A 171 -14.17 18.38 33.91
CA THR A 171 -15.47 18.66 34.51
C THR A 171 -16.12 17.30 34.71
N THR A 172 -16.14 16.87 35.94
CA THR A 172 -17.02 15.82 36.46
C THR A 172 -18.44 16.13 35.99
N ASN A 173 -18.86 15.53 34.86
CA ASN A 173 -20.24 15.51 34.47
C ASN A 173 -20.92 14.45 35.34
N GLU A 174 -21.60 14.92 36.37
CA GLU A 174 -22.63 14.15 37.03
C GLU A 174 -23.63 13.66 35.98
N ILE A 175 -23.76 12.36 35.83
CA ILE A 175 -24.75 11.73 35.00
C ILE A 175 -26.10 12.06 35.64
N PRO A 176 -27.03 12.74 34.94
CA PRO A 176 -28.36 12.96 35.47
C PRO A 176 -29.05 11.61 35.64
N ASN A 177 -29.46 11.37 36.86
CA ASN A 177 -30.23 10.18 37.28
C ASN A 177 -31.58 10.24 36.53
N ILE A 178 -31.76 9.42 35.50
CA ILE A 178 -33.04 9.28 34.82
C ILE A 178 -33.87 8.29 35.65
N ASP A 179 -34.80 8.83 36.42
CA ASP A 179 -35.82 8.06 37.13
C ASP A 179 -36.79 7.44 36.11
N ILE A 180 -36.73 6.11 35.97
CA ILE A 180 -37.65 5.33 35.14
C ILE A 180 -38.68 4.66 36.09
N SER A 181 -39.59 5.46 36.59
CA SER A 181 -40.77 4.96 37.29
C SER A 181 -42.01 5.58 36.71
N ALA A 182 -42.62 4.86 35.71
CA ALA A 182 -44.07 4.79 35.43
C ALA A 182 -44.35 3.72 34.36
#